data_fd23eb3f96103ab57a57d8070292aa98
#
_entry.id   fd23eb3f96103ab57a57d8070292aa98
#
_cell.length_a   1.000
_cell.length_b   1.000
_cell.length_c   1.000
_cell.angle_alpha   90.00
_cell.angle_beta   90.00
_cell.angle_gamma   90.00
#
_symmetry.space_group_name_H-M   'P 1'
#
loop_
_entity.id
_entity.type
_entity.pdbx_description
1 polymer ?
#
loop_
_entity_poly.entity_id
_entity_poly.type
_entity_poly.pdbx_seq_one_letter_code
_entity_poly.pdbx_strand_id
1 'polypeptide(L)'
;MKKLFLLFSVAVLALFTAACGDKSSTSKQSETKDKLTIYTTVYPLSYFAQRIGGDFVEVSSIYPTGANEHTFEPTQKDMMKLADADIFFYIGLGLEGFVENAKKTLANEDVTMVATADQVSDEKLAISSGHSHDDEEEAHHGHEEHDHGNVDPHVWLSPTISQDLALSIKNTLVEKMPEQKATFTANYETLVKELQDLDNEFKATADRAQEKTFFVSHAAFGYIAGQYGLKQVPIAGLNSQNEPSQKELTTIVDKANDLHIHYILFEQNVSSKLAEVIQKEVGAKSLVLHNLSVLTTDDVKKNETYFTLMKKNIQTLNTALNEHK
;
A
#
# COMPACT_ATOMS: atom_id res chain seq x y z
N MET A 1 -51.49 22.54 67.71
CA MET A 1 -50.33 22.60 66.81
C MET A 1 -50.05 21.30 66.02
N LYS A 2 -50.59 20.16 66.42
CA LYS A 2 -50.37 18.86 65.71
C LYS A 2 -51.28 18.60 64.46
N LYS A 3 -52.39 19.34 64.32
CA LYS A 3 -53.32 19.17 63.19
C LYS A 3 -53.04 20.04 61.96
N LEU A 4 -52.16 21.03 62.11
CA LEU A 4 -51.79 21.91 60.99
C LEU A 4 -50.63 21.34 60.10
N PHE A 5 -49.80 20.43 60.67
CA PHE A 5 -48.75 19.76 59.99
C PHE A 5 -49.20 18.62 59.05
N LEU A 6 -50.39 18.04 59.32
CA LEU A 6 -50.88 16.89 58.53
C LEU A 6 -51.49 17.35 57.18
N LEU A 7 -51.99 18.60 57.11
CA LEU A 7 -52.59 19.17 55.89
C LEU A 7 -51.50 19.66 54.87
N PHE A 8 -50.33 20.01 55.36
CA PHE A 8 -49.22 20.42 54.49
C PHE A 8 -48.50 19.23 53.86
N SER A 9 -48.48 18.06 54.48
CA SER A 9 -47.87 16.86 53.94
C SER A 9 -48.69 16.20 52.80
N VAL A 10 -50.00 16.44 52.78
CA VAL A 10 -50.86 15.86 51.72
C VAL A 10 -50.86 16.72 50.44
N ALA A 11 -50.65 18.03 50.57
CA ALA A 11 -50.56 18.96 49.45
C ALA A 11 -49.25 18.83 48.62
N VAL A 12 -48.16 18.36 49.22
CA VAL A 12 -46.88 18.12 48.52
C VAL A 12 -46.84 16.82 47.74
N LEU A 13 -47.68 15.85 48.13
CA LEU A 13 -47.72 14.53 47.44
C LEU A 13 -48.62 14.51 46.18
N ALA A 14 -49.45 15.55 45.98
CA ALA A 14 -50.34 15.66 44.81
C ALA A 14 -49.72 16.35 43.58
N LEU A 15 -48.45 16.83 43.66
CA LEU A 15 -47.77 17.54 42.58
C LEU A 15 -46.76 16.68 41.75
N PHE A 16 -46.67 15.35 42.03
CA PHE A 16 -45.75 14.44 41.37
C PHE A 16 -46.39 13.46 40.35
N THR A 17 -47.64 13.59 40.00
CA THR A 17 -48.32 12.62 39.11
C THR A 17 -48.75 13.20 37.75
N ALA A 18 -48.16 14.30 37.27
CA ALA A 18 -48.47 14.87 35.97
C ALA A 18 -47.22 14.93 35.05
N ALA A 19 -46.42 13.83 34.99
CA ALA A 19 -45.32 13.73 34.02
C ALA A 19 -45.26 12.30 33.48
N CYS A 20 -46.30 11.91 32.75
CA CYS A 20 -46.25 10.72 31.89
C CYS A 20 -47.00 11.04 30.61
N GLY A 21 -46.28 11.26 29.52
CA GLY A 21 -46.88 11.31 28.21
C GLY A 21 -46.20 12.25 27.24
N ASP A 22 -44.91 12.04 27.03
CA ASP A 22 -44.34 12.49 25.77
C ASP A 22 -43.55 11.31 25.20
N LYS A 23 -44.10 10.72 24.12
CA LYS A 23 -43.35 9.78 23.29
C LYS A 23 -42.32 10.59 22.55
N SER A 24 -41.18 10.86 23.19
CA SER A 24 -39.96 11.19 22.49
C SER A 24 -39.66 10.02 21.58
N SER A 25 -39.97 10.15 20.33
CA SER A 25 -39.31 9.42 19.28
C SER A 25 -37.79 9.68 19.46
N THR A 26 -37.13 8.70 20.05
CA THR A 26 -35.65 8.66 20.05
C THR A 26 -35.26 8.56 18.59
N SER A 27 -35.07 9.70 17.92
CA SER A 27 -34.22 9.76 16.77
C SER A 27 -32.89 9.17 17.26
N LYS A 28 -32.48 8.05 16.69
CA LYS A 28 -31.09 7.62 16.77
C LYS A 28 -30.28 8.80 16.24
N GLN A 29 -29.81 9.64 17.14
CA GLN A 29 -28.75 10.58 16.85
C GLN A 29 -27.59 9.66 16.49
N SER A 30 -27.28 9.61 15.21
CA SER A 30 -26.04 9.02 14.73
C SER A 30 -24.95 9.73 15.53
N GLU A 31 -24.32 9.02 16.47
CA GLU A 31 -23.10 9.50 17.08
C GLU A 31 -22.17 9.72 15.89
N THR A 32 -21.88 10.99 15.59
CA THR A 32 -20.84 11.32 14.62
C THR A 32 -19.57 10.76 15.21
N LYS A 33 -19.05 9.69 14.62
CA LYS A 33 -17.78 9.09 15.00
C LYS A 33 -16.73 10.18 14.82
N ASP A 34 -16.06 10.58 15.88
CA ASP A 34 -15.04 11.65 15.82
C ASP A 34 -13.89 11.29 14.87
N LYS A 35 -13.63 9.97 14.66
CA LYS A 35 -12.58 9.45 13.77
C LYS A 35 -13.04 8.20 13.02
N LEU A 36 -12.58 8.04 11.78
CA LEU A 36 -12.72 6.79 11.03
C LEU A 36 -11.61 5.82 11.41
N THR A 37 -11.99 4.58 11.71
CA THR A 37 -11.05 3.46 11.91
C THR A 37 -10.72 2.83 10.57
N ILE A 38 -9.46 2.90 10.17
CA ILE A 38 -8.98 2.47 8.86
C ILE A 38 -7.95 1.36 9.02
N TYR A 39 -8.14 0.26 8.29
CA TYR A 39 -7.10 -0.73 8.08
C TYR A 39 -6.59 -0.66 6.65
N THR A 40 -5.32 -0.99 6.47
CA THR A 40 -4.68 -1.03 5.15
C THR A 40 -3.81 -2.28 5.02
N THR A 41 -3.45 -2.64 3.80
CA THR A 41 -2.45 -3.66 3.53
C THR A 41 -1.04 -3.06 3.57
N VAL A 42 -0.50 -2.66 2.43
CA VAL A 42 0.87 -2.14 2.33
C VAL A 42 1.04 -0.78 3.03
N TYR A 43 2.24 -0.55 3.55
CA TYR A 43 2.59 0.67 4.29
C TYR A 43 2.28 1.99 3.56
N PRO A 44 2.52 2.14 2.24
CA PRO A 44 2.18 3.37 1.55
C PRO A 44 0.72 3.77 1.67
N LEU A 45 -0.22 2.82 1.66
CA LEU A 45 -1.64 3.10 1.86
C LEU A 45 -1.92 3.64 3.27
N SER A 46 -1.27 3.07 4.31
CA SER A 46 -1.35 3.61 5.68
C SER A 46 -0.83 5.04 5.73
N TYR A 47 0.32 5.28 5.11
CA TYR A 47 0.95 6.59 5.08
C TYR A 47 0.06 7.63 4.38
N PHE A 48 -0.50 7.30 3.22
CA PHE A 48 -1.36 8.22 2.46
C PHE A 48 -2.68 8.47 3.19
N ALA A 49 -3.31 7.43 3.76
CA ALA A 49 -4.55 7.56 4.52
C ALA A 49 -4.35 8.49 5.73
N GLN A 50 -3.26 8.32 6.49
CA GLN A 50 -2.92 9.18 7.62
C GLN A 50 -2.62 10.62 7.18
N ARG A 51 -1.87 10.81 6.08
CA ARG A 51 -1.52 12.13 5.56
C ARG A 51 -2.76 12.91 5.07
N ILE A 52 -3.71 12.22 4.43
CA ILE A 52 -4.94 12.83 3.90
C ILE A 52 -5.95 13.04 5.01
N GLY A 53 -6.16 12.03 5.86
CA GLY A 53 -7.18 12.03 6.90
C GLY A 53 -6.82 12.87 8.13
N GLY A 54 -5.52 13.05 8.43
CA GLY A 54 -5.06 13.84 9.57
C GLY A 54 -5.64 13.35 10.90
N ASP A 55 -6.23 14.26 11.66
CA ASP A 55 -6.82 13.98 12.97
C ASP A 55 -8.19 13.27 12.91
N PHE A 56 -8.78 13.13 11.73
CA PHE A 56 -10.09 12.51 11.51
C PHE A 56 -10.02 11.00 11.25
N VAL A 57 -8.84 10.41 11.28
CA VAL A 57 -8.64 8.98 11.02
C VAL A 57 -7.75 8.35 12.10
N GLU A 58 -7.96 7.06 12.33
CA GLU A 58 -7.06 6.16 13.03
C GLU A 58 -6.67 5.04 12.08
N VAL A 59 -5.42 5.04 11.64
CA VAL A 59 -4.94 4.14 10.59
C VAL A 59 -4.03 3.06 11.17
N SER A 60 -4.31 1.81 10.81
CA SER A 60 -3.49 0.64 11.16
C SER A 60 -3.24 -0.22 9.94
N SER A 61 -2.06 -0.83 9.84
CA SER A 61 -1.82 -1.89 8.86
C SER A 61 -2.28 -3.24 9.41
N ILE A 62 -2.87 -4.08 8.53
CA ILE A 62 -3.13 -5.48 8.87
C ILE A 62 -1.85 -6.32 8.79
N TYR A 63 -0.86 -5.88 8.02
CA TYR A 63 0.43 -6.53 7.93
C TYR A 63 1.27 -6.23 9.18
N PRO A 64 1.76 -7.25 9.90
CA PRO A 64 2.74 -7.03 10.94
C PRO A 64 4.09 -6.58 10.34
N THR A 65 4.89 -5.90 11.15
CA THR A 65 6.25 -5.50 10.77
C THR A 65 7.05 -6.70 10.25
N GLY A 66 7.64 -6.55 9.06
CA GLY A 66 8.45 -7.58 8.42
C GLY A 66 7.66 -8.72 7.75
N ALA A 67 6.35 -8.59 7.59
CA ALA A 67 5.56 -9.55 6.81
C ALA A 67 5.98 -9.55 5.33
N ASN A 68 5.70 -10.65 4.66
CA ASN A 68 5.77 -10.74 3.19
C ASN A 68 4.36 -10.54 2.64
N GLU A 69 4.16 -9.54 1.80
CA GLU A 69 2.88 -9.12 1.23
C GLU A 69 2.23 -10.17 0.34
N HIS A 70 3.03 -11.03 -0.31
CA HIS A 70 2.55 -12.07 -1.22
C HIS A 70 2.05 -13.33 -0.51
N THR A 71 2.48 -13.55 0.74
CA THR A 71 2.18 -14.81 1.47
C THR A 71 1.44 -14.59 2.78
N PHE A 72 1.11 -13.33 3.11
CA PHE A 72 0.40 -13.01 4.33
C PHE A 72 -1.02 -13.56 4.30
N GLU A 73 -1.40 -14.25 5.39
CA GLU A 73 -2.75 -14.71 5.64
C GLU A 73 -3.24 -14.14 6.97
N PRO A 74 -4.40 -13.46 7.00
CA PRO A 74 -4.93 -12.88 8.22
C PRO A 74 -5.41 -13.97 9.18
N THR A 75 -5.15 -13.76 10.47
CA THR A 75 -5.73 -14.58 11.54
C THR A 75 -7.22 -14.26 11.75
N GLN A 76 -7.96 -15.11 12.48
CA GLN A 76 -9.34 -14.80 12.86
C GLN A 76 -9.45 -13.46 13.62
N LYS A 77 -8.44 -13.14 14.45
CA LYS A 77 -8.40 -11.87 15.18
C LYS A 77 -8.23 -10.68 14.22
N ASP A 78 -7.49 -10.85 13.16
CA ASP A 78 -7.31 -9.80 12.16
C ASP A 78 -8.60 -9.62 11.35
N MET A 79 -9.31 -10.69 11.02
CA MET A 79 -10.64 -10.61 10.40
C MET A 79 -11.66 -9.90 11.27
N MET A 80 -11.62 -10.11 12.60
CA MET A 80 -12.49 -9.36 13.54
C MET A 80 -12.16 -7.86 13.52
N LYS A 81 -10.88 -7.48 13.50
CA LYS A 81 -10.48 -6.07 13.39
C LYS A 81 -10.97 -5.43 12.09
N LEU A 82 -10.94 -6.17 10.97
CA LEU A 82 -11.48 -5.69 9.69
C LEU A 82 -13.01 -5.52 9.75
N ALA A 83 -13.72 -6.43 10.43
CA ALA A 83 -15.17 -6.33 10.62
C ALA A 83 -15.57 -5.09 11.44
N ASP A 84 -14.73 -4.70 12.42
CA ASP A 84 -14.96 -3.54 13.29
C ASP A 84 -14.50 -2.20 12.65
N ALA A 85 -13.85 -2.24 11.48
CA ALA A 85 -13.32 -1.07 10.79
C ALA A 85 -14.40 -0.33 9.98
N ASP A 86 -14.20 0.97 9.74
CA ASP A 86 -15.03 1.74 8.81
C ASP A 86 -14.57 1.54 7.36
N ILE A 87 -13.26 1.42 7.15
CA ILE A 87 -12.65 1.30 5.82
C ILE A 87 -11.49 0.31 5.85
N PHE A 88 -11.39 -0.51 4.81
CA PHE A 88 -10.23 -1.33 4.52
C PHE A 88 -9.69 -0.99 3.12
N PHE A 89 -8.51 -0.33 3.07
CA PHE A 89 -7.80 -0.07 1.82
C PHE A 89 -6.80 -1.18 1.52
N TYR A 90 -6.80 -1.67 0.31
CA TYR A 90 -5.86 -2.65 -0.22
C TYR A 90 -5.47 -2.28 -1.66
N ILE A 91 -4.43 -2.87 -2.21
CA ILE A 91 -3.98 -2.58 -3.58
C ILE A 91 -4.97 -3.15 -4.60
N GLY A 92 -5.29 -4.43 -4.51
CA GLY A 92 -5.93 -5.18 -5.58
C GLY A 92 -4.91 -5.78 -6.55
N LEU A 93 -5.26 -5.92 -7.84
CA LEU A 93 -4.39 -6.47 -8.88
C LEU A 93 -3.83 -7.87 -8.54
N GLY A 94 -4.49 -8.61 -7.66
CA GLY A 94 -4.05 -9.94 -7.22
C GLY A 94 -2.92 -9.97 -6.19
N LEU A 95 -2.50 -8.83 -5.64
CA LEU A 95 -1.45 -8.78 -4.62
C LEU A 95 -1.84 -9.56 -3.36
N GLU A 96 -3.02 -9.25 -2.83
CA GLU A 96 -3.50 -9.78 -1.56
C GLU A 96 -4.37 -11.03 -1.78
N GLY A 97 -3.77 -12.20 -1.70
CA GLY A 97 -4.46 -13.48 -1.97
C GLY A 97 -5.66 -13.75 -1.05
N PHE A 98 -5.69 -13.17 0.16
CA PHE A 98 -6.76 -13.38 1.12
C PHE A 98 -8.02 -12.50 0.88
N VAL A 99 -7.92 -11.43 0.07
CA VAL A 99 -8.97 -10.40 -0.04
C VAL A 99 -10.29 -10.97 -0.57
N GLU A 100 -10.27 -11.87 -1.54
CA GLU A 100 -11.50 -12.48 -2.05
C GLU A 100 -12.25 -13.31 -0.99
N ASN A 101 -11.53 -13.95 -0.08
CA ASN A 101 -12.13 -14.63 1.07
C ASN A 101 -12.60 -13.64 2.14
N ALA A 102 -11.85 -12.56 2.35
CA ALA A 102 -12.23 -11.48 3.26
C ALA A 102 -13.54 -10.81 2.80
N LYS A 103 -13.69 -10.48 1.51
CA LYS A 103 -14.95 -9.94 0.94
C LYS A 103 -16.16 -10.83 1.25
N LYS A 104 -16.02 -12.15 1.10
CA LYS A 104 -17.10 -13.10 1.39
C LYS A 104 -17.43 -13.14 2.88
N THR A 105 -16.41 -13.15 3.74
CA THR A 105 -16.57 -13.23 5.19
C THR A 105 -17.18 -11.95 5.76
N LEU A 106 -16.80 -10.80 5.22
CA LEU A 106 -17.21 -9.47 5.68
C LEU A 106 -18.44 -8.92 4.93
N ALA A 107 -19.10 -9.73 4.08
CA ALA A 107 -20.20 -9.28 3.22
C ALA A 107 -21.42 -8.69 3.98
N ASN A 108 -21.57 -9.02 5.26
CA ASN A 108 -22.66 -8.52 6.11
C ASN A 108 -22.18 -7.50 7.18
N GLU A 109 -20.91 -7.11 7.13
CA GLU A 109 -20.33 -6.12 8.02
C GLU A 109 -20.34 -4.73 7.37
N ASP A 110 -20.25 -3.68 8.19
CA ASP A 110 -20.35 -2.28 7.70
C ASP A 110 -19.02 -1.74 7.14
N VAL A 111 -17.99 -2.58 7.03
CA VAL A 111 -16.68 -2.17 6.51
C VAL A 111 -16.70 -1.89 5.00
N THR A 112 -16.21 -0.72 4.58
CA THR A 112 -16.04 -0.40 3.17
C THR A 112 -14.69 -0.88 2.68
N MET A 113 -14.68 -1.89 1.80
CA MET A 113 -13.47 -2.45 1.22
C MET A 113 -13.16 -1.78 -0.12
N VAL A 114 -11.96 -1.19 -0.27
CA VAL A 114 -11.57 -0.39 -1.44
C VAL A 114 -10.26 -0.89 -2.03
N ALA A 115 -10.32 -1.40 -3.26
CA ALA A 115 -9.13 -1.65 -4.08
C ALA A 115 -8.62 -0.31 -4.63
N THR A 116 -7.54 0.19 -4.09
CA THR A 116 -7.06 1.53 -4.44
C THR A 116 -6.54 1.63 -5.86
N ALA A 117 -6.03 0.52 -6.43
CA ALA A 117 -5.54 0.47 -7.79
C ALA A 117 -6.66 0.46 -8.85
N ASP A 118 -7.95 0.25 -8.48
CA ASP A 118 -9.08 0.36 -9.44
C ASP A 118 -9.22 1.76 -10.04
N GLN A 119 -8.59 2.78 -9.45
CA GLN A 119 -8.53 4.14 -9.99
C GLN A 119 -7.37 4.36 -10.97
N VAL A 120 -6.45 3.40 -11.11
CA VAL A 120 -5.29 3.50 -12.01
C VAL A 120 -5.70 3.10 -13.42
N SER A 121 -5.34 3.91 -14.41
CA SER A 121 -5.65 3.58 -15.81
C SER A 121 -4.78 2.43 -16.32
N ASP A 122 -5.32 1.63 -17.26
CA ASP A 122 -4.59 0.54 -17.92
C ASP A 122 -3.29 1.02 -18.57
N GLU A 123 -3.28 2.24 -19.14
CA GLU A 123 -2.09 2.85 -19.70
C GLU A 123 -0.96 2.99 -18.66
N LYS A 124 -1.29 3.42 -17.45
CA LYS A 124 -0.32 3.52 -16.35
C LYS A 124 0.12 2.14 -15.84
N LEU A 125 -0.80 1.18 -15.78
CA LEU A 125 -0.47 -0.20 -15.39
C LEU A 125 0.44 -0.88 -16.42
N ALA A 126 0.31 -0.55 -17.70
CA ALA A 126 1.15 -1.09 -18.78
C ALA A 126 2.59 -0.55 -18.79
N ILE A 127 2.92 0.46 -17.96
CA ILE A 127 4.28 1.05 -17.90
C ILE A 127 5.28 0.10 -17.25
N SER A 128 4.85 -0.82 -16.41
CA SER A 128 5.75 -1.76 -15.73
C SER A 128 6.59 -2.52 -16.75
N SER A 129 7.91 -2.39 -16.65
CA SER A 129 8.87 -3.11 -17.49
C SER A 129 9.71 -4.07 -16.65
N GLY A 130 10.08 -5.20 -17.21
CA GLY A 130 10.92 -6.16 -16.51
C GLY A 130 10.45 -7.60 -16.61
N HIS A 131 9.43 -7.85 -17.41
CA HIS A 131 9.01 -9.20 -17.82
C HIS A 131 9.55 -9.47 -19.23
N SER A 132 10.85 -9.29 -19.46
CA SER A 132 11.42 -9.83 -20.67
C SER A 132 11.72 -11.31 -20.45
N HIS A 133 10.69 -12.14 -20.55
CA HIS A 133 10.92 -13.41 -21.22
C HIS A 133 11.19 -13.02 -22.67
N ASP A 134 12.37 -13.35 -23.18
CA ASP A 134 12.63 -13.40 -24.62
C ASP A 134 11.78 -14.59 -25.13
N ASP A 135 10.48 -14.43 -25.23
CA ASP A 135 9.58 -15.37 -25.86
C ASP A 135 9.33 -14.88 -27.27
N GLU A 136 9.89 -15.66 -28.20
CA GLU A 136 9.54 -15.65 -29.62
C GLU A 136 8.01 -15.72 -29.78
N GLU A 137 7.52 -14.94 -30.75
CA GLU A 137 6.14 -14.79 -31.18
C GLU A 137 5.34 -16.11 -31.20
N GLU A 138 4.26 -16.16 -30.42
CA GLU A 138 3.05 -16.85 -30.84
C GLU A 138 1.83 -15.96 -30.52
N ALA A 139 1.30 -15.37 -31.57
CA ALA A 139 0.07 -14.61 -31.54
C ALA A 139 -1.12 -15.56 -31.31
N HIS A 140 -1.74 -15.48 -30.14
CA HIS A 140 -3.09 -15.99 -29.95
C HIS A 140 -4.06 -14.84 -29.66
N HIS A 141 -4.84 -14.51 -30.69
CA HIS A 141 -6.09 -13.76 -30.59
C HIS A 141 -7.15 -14.61 -29.87
N GLY A 142 -7.81 -14.07 -28.86
CA GLY A 142 -9.10 -14.58 -28.45
C GLY A 142 -9.47 -14.33 -26.99
N HIS A 143 -10.47 -13.47 -26.83
CA HIS A 143 -11.40 -13.29 -25.70
C HIS A 143 -10.97 -12.42 -24.52
N GLU A 144 -11.71 -11.30 -24.44
CA GLU A 144 -11.83 -10.39 -23.33
C GLU A 144 -12.41 -11.11 -22.09
N GLU A 145 -11.54 -11.59 -21.24
CA GLU A 145 -11.75 -11.67 -19.80
C GLU A 145 -10.55 -10.95 -19.20
N HIS A 146 -10.78 -9.95 -18.36
CA HIS A 146 -9.74 -9.22 -17.65
C HIS A 146 -8.98 -10.19 -16.74
N ASP A 147 -7.99 -10.89 -17.31
CA ASP A 147 -7.06 -11.73 -16.57
C ASP A 147 -6.02 -10.82 -15.93
N HIS A 148 -6.29 -10.40 -14.67
CA HIS A 148 -5.36 -9.61 -13.86
C HIS A 148 -4.13 -10.41 -13.42
N GLY A 149 -3.95 -11.66 -13.85
CA GLY A 149 -2.86 -12.55 -13.42
C GLY A 149 -1.46 -12.15 -13.89
N ASN A 150 -1.34 -11.18 -14.81
CA ASN A 150 -0.06 -10.73 -15.39
C ASN A 150 0.27 -9.25 -15.11
N VAL A 151 -0.56 -8.52 -14.37
CA VAL A 151 -0.31 -7.12 -14.04
C VAL A 151 0.61 -7.04 -12.82
N ASP A 152 1.66 -6.22 -12.91
CA ASP A 152 2.54 -5.95 -11.78
C ASP A 152 1.78 -5.22 -10.65
N PRO A 153 1.63 -5.83 -9.45
CA PRO A 153 0.87 -5.21 -8.38
C PRO A 153 1.65 -4.17 -7.56
N HIS A 154 2.96 -3.97 -7.80
CA HIS A 154 3.83 -3.10 -7.01
C HIS A 154 3.67 -1.60 -7.36
N VAL A 155 2.44 -1.18 -7.62
CA VAL A 155 2.05 0.15 -8.12
C VAL A 155 2.47 1.31 -7.22
N TRP A 156 2.56 1.09 -5.90
CA TRP A 156 2.92 2.12 -4.91
C TRP A 156 4.37 2.59 -5.00
N LEU A 157 5.23 1.86 -5.74
CA LEU A 157 6.62 2.24 -6.00
C LEU A 157 6.75 3.32 -7.10
N SER A 158 5.70 3.55 -7.88
CA SER A 158 5.63 4.66 -8.81
C SER A 158 5.06 5.91 -8.13
N PRO A 159 5.81 7.02 -8.04
CA PRO A 159 5.27 8.28 -7.50
C PRO A 159 4.07 8.82 -8.27
N THR A 160 3.98 8.56 -9.58
CA THR A 160 2.85 9.02 -10.40
C THR A 160 1.61 8.16 -10.17
N ILE A 161 1.73 6.84 -10.05
CA ILE A 161 0.60 5.95 -9.73
C ILE A 161 0.17 6.15 -8.28
N SER A 162 1.09 6.42 -7.36
CA SER A 162 0.78 6.74 -5.96
C SER A 162 -0.15 7.96 -5.82
N GLN A 163 -0.18 8.88 -6.79
CA GLN A 163 -1.16 9.99 -6.82
C GLN A 163 -2.58 9.47 -7.06
N ASP A 164 -2.75 8.43 -7.90
CA ASP A 164 -4.05 7.81 -8.15
C ASP A 164 -4.52 6.99 -6.94
N LEU A 165 -3.61 6.24 -6.28
CA LEU A 165 -3.91 5.55 -5.02
C LEU A 165 -4.37 6.53 -3.93
N ALA A 166 -3.64 7.65 -3.79
CA ALA A 166 -3.98 8.72 -2.87
C ALA A 166 -5.33 9.39 -3.23
N LEU A 167 -5.66 9.51 -4.52
CA LEU A 167 -6.96 10.01 -4.99
C LEU A 167 -8.10 9.10 -4.59
N SER A 168 -7.94 7.78 -4.74
CA SER A 168 -8.90 6.77 -4.30
C SER A 168 -9.17 6.92 -2.79
N ILE A 169 -8.12 7.01 -1.98
CA ILE A 169 -8.22 7.21 -0.53
C ILE A 169 -8.97 8.52 -0.21
N LYS A 170 -8.56 9.64 -0.82
CA LYS A 170 -9.21 10.96 -0.60
C LYS A 170 -10.69 10.90 -0.94
N ASN A 171 -11.07 10.29 -2.06
CA ASN A 171 -12.48 10.19 -2.48
C ASN A 171 -13.30 9.40 -1.46
N THR A 172 -12.81 8.26 -1.00
CA THR A 172 -13.48 7.43 0.03
C THR A 172 -13.62 8.18 1.35
N LEU A 173 -12.58 8.90 1.80
CA LEU A 173 -12.65 9.70 3.03
C LEU A 173 -13.69 10.83 2.91
N VAL A 174 -13.75 11.50 1.76
CA VAL A 174 -14.76 12.55 1.50
C VAL A 174 -16.17 11.96 1.47
N GLU A 175 -16.37 10.77 0.95
CA GLU A 175 -17.66 10.08 0.97
C GLU A 175 -18.11 9.76 2.39
N LYS A 176 -17.20 9.28 3.24
CA LYS A 176 -17.47 8.93 4.65
C LYS A 176 -17.65 10.14 5.56
N MET A 177 -16.94 11.24 5.30
CA MET A 177 -16.97 12.49 6.09
C MET A 177 -17.05 13.71 5.17
N PRO A 178 -18.21 13.99 4.53
CA PRO A 178 -18.36 15.07 3.54
C PRO A 178 -18.07 16.46 4.12
N GLU A 179 -18.29 16.65 5.43
CA GLU A 179 -18.02 17.90 6.15
C GLU A 179 -16.51 18.21 6.22
N GLN A 180 -15.64 17.20 6.10
CA GLN A 180 -14.18 17.34 6.09
C GLN A 180 -13.58 17.46 4.68
N LYS A 181 -14.41 17.54 3.64
CA LYS A 181 -13.98 17.58 2.24
C LYS A 181 -12.88 18.60 1.97
N ALA A 182 -12.99 19.79 2.52
CA ALA A 182 -12.00 20.85 2.29
C ALA A 182 -10.63 20.47 2.87
N THR A 183 -10.61 19.92 4.09
CA THR A 183 -9.39 19.47 4.78
C THR A 183 -8.72 18.32 4.00
N PHE A 184 -9.48 17.28 3.66
CA PHE A 184 -8.95 16.12 2.93
C PHE A 184 -8.44 16.51 1.54
N THR A 185 -9.11 17.44 0.87
CA THR A 185 -8.65 17.93 -0.45
C THR A 185 -7.33 18.69 -0.32
N ALA A 186 -7.20 19.62 0.64
CA ALA A 186 -5.97 20.37 0.84
C ALA A 186 -4.78 19.47 1.23
N ASN A 187 -5.02 18.47 2.09
CA ASN A 187 -4.01 17.49 2.49
C ASN A 187 -3.57 16.61 1.30
N TYR A 188 -4.53 16.16 0.48
CA TYR A 188 -4.26 15.42 -0.75
C TYR A 188 -3.43 16.25 -1.74
N GLU A 189 -3.78 17.51 -1.99
CA GLU A 189 -3.04 18.40 -2.90
C GLU A 189 -1.59 18.60 -2.43
N THR A 190 -1.38 18.69 -1.11
CA THR A 190 -0.03 18.76 -0.52
C THR A 190 0.75 17.48 -0.78
N LEU A 191 0.13 16.31 -0.56
CA LEU A 191 0.73 15.00 -0.81
C LEU A 191 1.08 14.81 -2.29
N VAL A 192 0.18 15.20 -3.20
CA VAL A 192 0.41 15.13 -4.66
C VAL A 192 1.62 15.95 -5.06
N LYS A 193 1.78 17.16 -4.52
CA LYS A 193 2.96 17.97 -4.81
C LYS A 193 4.26 17.30 -4.36
N GLU A 194 4.28 16.73 -3.16
CA GLU A 194 5.46 15.97 -2.68
C GLU A 194 5.76 14.74 -3.56
N LEU A 195 4.72 14.04 -4.06
CA LEU A 195 4.87 12.92 -5.01
C LEU A 195 5.41 13.38 -6.36
N GLN A 196 4.98 14.54 -6.85
CA GLN A 196 5.52 15.15 -8.09
C GLN A 196 6.99 15.56 -7.92
N ASP A 197 7.37 16.11 -6.78
CA ASP A 197 8.77 16.44 -6.48
C ASP A 197 9.63 15.17 -6.45
N LEU A 198 9.11 14.08 -5.86
CA LEU A 198 9.78 12.78 -5.84
C LEU A 198 9.92 12.17 -7.25
N ASP A 199 8.89 12.26 -8.09
CA ASP A 199 8.92 11.85 -9.50
C ASP A 199 10.06 12.56 -10.25
N ASN A 200 10.17 13.89 -10.08
CA ASN A 200 11.25 14.67 -10.67
C ASN A 200 12.64 14.26 -10.19
N GLU A 201 12.80 13.89 -8.90
CA GLU A 201 14.07 13.39 -8.36
C GLU A 201 14.45 12.04 -8.99
N PHE A 202 13.51 11.08 -9.16
CA PHE A 202 13.75 9.83 -9.87
C PHE A 202 14.14 10.05 -11.32
N LYS A 203 13.38 10.88 -12.04
CA LYS A 203 13.66 11.22 -13.42
C LYS A 203 15.05 11.81 -13.57
N ALA A 204 15.42 12.80 -12.76
CA ALA A 204 16.72 13.43 -12.82
C ALA A 204 17.87 12.44 -12.51
N THR A 205 17.62 11.43 -11.66
CA THR A 205 18.60 10.38 -11.36
C THR A 205 18.75 9.42 -12.51
N ALA A 206 17.65 8.96 -13.10
CA ALA A 206 17.67 8.07 -14.25
C ALA A 206 18.28 8.74 -15.50
N ASP A 207 18.00 10.03 -15.73
CA ASP A 207 18.57 10.79 -16.86
C ASP A 207 20.11 10.84 -16.79
N ARG A 208 20.68 10.95 -15.59
CA ARG A 208 22.13 11.00 -15.35
C ARG A 208 22.81 9.63 -15.27
N ALA A 209 22.03 8.55 -15.16
CA ALA A 209 22.58 7.21 -15.00
C ALA A 209 23.42 6.81 -16.23
N GLN A 210 24.63 6.31 -15.97
CA GLN A 210 25.55 5.81 -17.01
C GLN A 210 25.07 4.46 -17.53
N GLU A 211 24.67 3.57 -16.61
CA GLU A 211 24.03 2.31 -16.91
C GLU A 211 22.51 2.44 -16.75
N LYS A 212 21.76 1.71 -17.55
CA LYS A 212 20.28 1.73 -17.49
C LYS A 212 19.70 0.44 -16.92
N THR A 213 20.55 -0.56 -16.65
CA THR A 213 20.13 -1.87 -16.17
C THR A 213 20.56 -2.08 -14.72
N PHE A 214 19.63 -2.53 -13.88
CA PHE A 214 19.90 -2.93 -12.50
C PHE A 214 19.33 -4.30 -12.20
N PHE A 215 20.00 -5.06 -11.33
CA PHE A 215 19.61 -6.41 -10.94
C PHE A 215 18.98 -6.39 -9.56
N VAL A 216 17.85 -7.08 -9.42
CA VAL A 216 17.06 -7.12 -8.17
C VAL A 216 16.78 -8.55 -7.75
N SER A 217 16.64 -8.76 -6.44
CA SER A 217 16.28 -10.08 -5.90
C SER A 217 14.87 -10.53 -6.30
N HIS A 218 13.94 -9.60 -6.56
CA HIS A 218 12.54 -9.84 -6.88
C HIS A 218 12.00 -8.74 -7.82
N ALA A 219 11.02 -9.07 -8.67
CA ALA A 219 10.52 -8.20 -9.74
C ALA A 219 9.57 -7.08 -9.25
N ALA A 220 9.88 -6.41 -8.14
CA ALA A 220 9.00 -5.38 -7.56
C ALA A 220 9.12 -3.98 -8.20
N PHE A 221 10.19 -3.71 -8.93
CA PHE A 221 10.56 -2.34 -9.35
C PHE A 221 10.27 -2.05 -10.82
N GLY A 222 9.34 -2.80 -11.43
CA GLY A 222 8.97 -2.69 -12.83
C GLY A 222 8.46 -1.30 -13.22
N TYR A 223 7.64 -0.67 -12.36
CA TYR A 223 7.13 0.68 -12.61
C TYR A 223 8.24 1.75 -12.53
N ILE A 224 9.19 1.63 -11.60
CA ILE A 224 10.36 2.53 -11.58
C ILE A 224 11.18 2.34 -12.87
N ALA A 225 11.43 1.10 -13.26
CA ALA A 225 12.19 0.83 -14.47
C ALA A 225 11.50 1.40 -15.72
N GLY A 226 10.23 1.06 -15.93
CA GLY A 226 9.48 1.48 -17.12
C GLY A 226 9.27 2.98 -17.21
N GLN A 227 8.91 3.62 -16.09
CA GLN A 227 8.60 5.05 -16.06
C GLN A 227 9.83 5.93 -16.35
N TYR A 228 11.01 5.51 -15.91
CA TYR A 228 12.22 6.33 -16.03
C TYR A 228 13.21 5.80 -17.09
N GLY A 229 12.79 4.90 -17.96
CA GLY A 229 13.63 4.35 -19.04
C GLY A 229 14.80 3.54 -18.53
N LEU A 230 14.64 2.91 -17.36
CA LEU A 230 15.57 1.94 -16.80
C LEU A 230 15.09 0.51 -17.13
N LYS A 231 15.94 -0.48 -16.87
CA LYS A 231 15.63 -1.90 -17.06
C LYS A 231 15.97 -2.68 -15.80
N GLN A 232 14.96 -3.26 -15.15
CA GLN A 232 15.22 -4.24 -14.09
C GLN A 232 15.50 -5.62 -14.68
N VAL A 233 16.41 -6.36 -14.06
CA VAL A 233 16.64 -7.79 -14.30
C VAL A 233 16.39 -8.50 -12.98
N PRO A 234 15.20 -9.10 -12.81
CA PRO A 234 14.86 -9.77 -11.57
C PRO A 234 15.45 -11.18 -11.49
N ILE A 235 15.77 -11.63 -10.28
CA ILE A 235 16.17 -13.01 -10.00
C ILE A 235 14.95 -13.86 -9.68
N ALA A 236 13.99 -13.34 -8.89
CA ALA A 236 12.68 -13.98 -8.70
C ALA A 236 11.58 -13.17 -9.42
N GLY A 237 10.48 -13.84 -9.77
CA GLY A 237 9.35 -13.25 -10.49
C GLY A 237 8.55 -12.20 -9.68
N LEU A 238 7.37 -11.80 -10.19
CA LEU A 238 6.46 -10.85 -9.51
C LEU A 238 6.01 -11.32 -8.13
N ASN A 239 5.83 -12.61 -7.94
CA ASN A 239 5.72 -13.20 -6.62
C ASN A 239 7.11 -13.65 -6.19
N SER A 240 7.57 -13.15 -5.05
CA SER A 240 8.90 -13.45 -4.51
C SER A 240 9.17 -14.95 -4.26
N GLN A 241 8.12 -15.78 -4.29
CA GLN A 241 8.23 -17.25 -4.19
C GLN A 241 8.43 -17.93 -5.55
N ASN A 242 8.31 -17.22 -6.66
CA ASN A 242 8.49 -17.76 -8.01
C ASN A 242 9.99 -17.82 -8.33
N GLU A 243 10.61 -18.96 -8.06
CA GLU A 243 12.02 -19.19 -8.38
C GLU A 243 12.20 -19.50 -9.88
N PRO A 244 13.24 -18.92 -10.53
CA PRO A 244 13.56 -19.21 -11.91
C PRO A 244 14.08 -20.64 -12.10
N SER A 245 13.91 -21.15 -13.30
CA SER A 245 14.53 -22.43 -13.73
C SER A 245 16.05 -22.32 -13.79
N GLN A 246 16.75 -23.47 -13.83
CA GLN A 246 18.21 -23.51 -13.98
C GLN A 246 18.71 -22.81 -15.27
N LYS A 247 17.93 -22.88 -16.35
CA LYS A 247 18.25 -22.22 -17.61
C LYS A 247 18.17 -20.68 -17.46
N GLU A 248 17.13 -20.18 -16.84
CA GLU A 248 16.95 -18.74 -16.56
C GLU A 248 18.04 -18.22 -15.63
N LEU A 249 18.43 -19.00 -14.61
CA LEU A 249 19.55 -18.65 -13.74
C LEU A 249 20.86 -18.47 -14.52
N THR A 250 21.16 -19.40 -15.43
CA THR A 250 22.34 -19.29 -16.29
C THR A 250 22.29 -18.00 -17.12
N THR A 251 21.14 -17.74 -17.75
CA THR A 251 20.93 -16.50 -18.53
C THR A 251 21.11 -15.25 -17.69
N ILE A 252 20.64 -15.22 -16.45
CA ILE A 252 20.81 -14.08 -15.52
C ILE A 252 22.29 -13.87 -15.18
N VAL A 253 23.02 -14.96 -14.88
CA VAL A 253 24.47 -14.91 -14.58
C VAL A 253 25.26 -14.44 -15.79
N ASP A 254 25.01 -14.98 -16.99
CA ASP A 254 25.67 -14.58 -18.24
C ASP A 254 25.44 -13.09 -18.49
N LYS A 255 24.20 -12.62 -18.39
CA LYS A 255 23.84 -11.22 -18.57
C LYS A 255 24.49 -10.31 -17.54
N ALA A 256 24.60 -10.75 -16.29
CA ALA A 256 25.26 -10.01 -15.22
C ALA A 256 26.77 -9.86 -15.51
N ASN A 257 27.43 -10.93 -16.02
CA ASN A 257 28.83 -10.90 -16.42
C ASN A 257 29.07 -10.03 -17.67
N ASP A 258 28.21 -10.12 -18.68
CA ASP A 258 28.30 -9.34 -19.92
C ASP A 258 28.18 -7.83 -19.65
N LEU A 259 27.29 -7.44 -18.74
CA LEU A 259 27.08 -6.08 -18.32
C LEU A 259 28.06 -5.62 -17.23
N HIS A 260 28.95 -6.48 -16.78
CA HIS A 260 29.94 -6.18 -15.72
C HIS A 260 29.31 -5.55 -14.49
N ILE A 261 28.17 -6.07 -14.03
CA ILE A 261 27.45 -5.47 -12.92
C ILE A 261 28.26 -5.51 -11.62
N HIS A 262 28.17 -4.42 -10.86
CA HIS A 262 28.85 -4.29 -9.57
C HIS A 262 27.95 -4.54 -8.37
N TYR A 263 26.62 -4.46 -8.56
CA TYR A 263 25.65 -4.55 -7.48
C TYR A 263 24.45 -5.41 -7.86
N ILE A 264 23.97 -6.21 -6.89
CA ILE A 264 22.63 -6.79 -6.87
C ILE A 264 21.85 -6.14 -5.74
N LEU A 265 20.62 -5.70 -6.03
CA LEU A 265 19.77 -4.96 -5.11
C LEU A 265 18.83 -5.94 -4.42
N PHE A 266 18.88 -5.97 -3.09
CA PHE A 266 18.07 -6.83 -2.24
C PHE A 266 16.99 -6.03 -1.55
N GLU A 267 15.83 -6.64 -1.32
CA GLU A 267 14.79 -6.04 -0.50
C GLU A 267 15.09 -6.22 0.99
N GLN A 268 14.55 -5.31 1.80
CA GLN A 268 14.82 -5.27 3.24
C GLN A 268 14.22 -6.45 4.03
N ASN A 269 13.13 -7.05 3.55
CA ASN A 269 12.37 -8.09 4.26
C ASN A 269 12.44 -9.47 3.59
N VAL A 270 12.97 -9.56 2.38
CA VAL A 270 12.96 -10.80 1.59
C VAL A 270 14.38 -11.36 1.54
N SER A 271 14.59 -12.47 2.24
CA SER A 271 15.83 -13.26 2.09
C SER A 271 15.71 -14.10 0.83
N SER A 272 16.52 -13.80 -0.19
CA SER A 272 16.66 -14.62 -1.38
C SER A 272 18.00 -15.32 -1.40
N LYS A 273 18.01 -16.58 -0.94
CA LYS A 273 19.21 -17.43 -1.01
C LYS A 273 19.74 -17.54 -2.43
N LEU A 274 18.84 -17.57 -3.40
CA LEU A 274 19.17 -17.66 -4.81
C LEU A 274 19.89 -16.40 -5.31
N ALA A 275 19.39 -15.22 -4.93
CA ALA A 275 20.05 -13.96 -5.26
C ALA A 275 21.43 -13.84 -4.60
N GLU A 276 21.61 -14.40 -3.38
CA GLU A 276 22.91 -14.47 -2.73
C GLU A 276 23.91 -15.40 -3.49
N VAL A 277 23.41 -16.52 -4.06
CA VAL A 277 24.24 -17.42 -4.87
C VAL A 277 24.69 -16.71 -6.14
N ILE A 278 23.77 -16.05 -6.86
CA ILE A 278 24.11 -15.30 -8.08
C ILE A 278 25.08 -14.16 -7.75
N GLN A 279 24.81 -13.39 -6.69
CA GLN A 279 25.69 -12.32 -6.23
C GLN A 279 27.15 -12.78 -6.02
N LYS A 280 27.32 -13.96 -5.39
CA LYS A 280 28.65 -14.55 -5.17
C LYS A 280 29.30 -15.04 -6.46
N GLU A 281 28.50 -15.65 -7.35
CA GLU A 281 28.98 -16.16 -8.64
C GLU A 281 29.52 -15.05 -9.53
N VAL A 282 28.82 -13.93 -9.62
CA VAL A 282 29.21 -12.77 -10.43
C VAL A 282 30.16 -11.81 -9.70
N GLY A 283 30.47 -12.06 -8.42
CA GLY A 283 31.35 -11.20 -7.61
C GLY A 283 30.78 -9.83 -7.30
N ALA A 284 29.46 -9.64 -7.38
CA ALA A 284 28.81 -8.36 -7.12
C ALA A 284 28.69 -8.07 -5.61
N LYS A 285 28.55 -6.78 -5.25
CA LYS A 285 28.19 -6.33 -3.90
C LYS A 285 26.68 -6.27 -3.75
N SER A 286 26.18 -6.28 -2.51
CA SER A 286 24.77 -6.07 -2.21
C SER A 286 24.48 -4.62 -1.80
N LEU A 287 23.35 -4.09 -2.27
CA LEU A 287 22.74 -2.87 -1.77
C LEU A 287 21.28 -3.16 -1.45
N VAL A 288 20.64 -2.33 -0.61
CA VAL A 288 19.22 -2.46 -0.28
C VAL A 288 18.41 -1.51 -1.15
N LEU A 289 17.41 -2.05 -1.86
CA LEU A 289 16.37 -1.31 -2.54
C LEU A 289 15.04 -1.65 -1.85
N HIS A 290 14.49 -0.70 -1.12
CA HIS A 290 13.34 -0.93 -0.25
C HIS A 290 12.04 -1.03 -1.07
N ASN A 291 11.26 -2.12 -0.90
CA ASN A 291 9.99 -2.29 -1.60
C ASN A 291 8.80 -1.58 -0.94
N LEU A 292 8.97 -1.03 0.24
CA LEU A 292 7.98 -0.28 1.02
C LEU A 292 6.68 -1.04 1.36
N SER A 293 6.56 -2.32 1.07
CA SER A 293 5.33 -3.06 1.40
C SER A 293 5.03 -3.06 2.90
N VAL A 294 6.06 -3.22 3.72
CA VAL A 294 6.00 -3.10 5.18
C VAL A 294 7.26 -2.42 5.72
N LEU A 295 7.15 -1.76 6.88
CA LEU A 295 8.31 -1.23 7.58
C LEU A 295 9.03 -2.33 8.34
N THR A 296 10.37 -2.25 8.39
CA THR A 296 11.16 -3.04 9.33
C THR A 296 11.10 -2.43 10.73
N THR A 297 11.50 -3.20 11.74
CA THR A 297 11.62 -2.67 13.11
C THR A 297 12.58 -1.48 13.18
N ASP A 298 13.60 -1.46 12.34
CA ASP A 298 14.58 -0.37 12.28
C ASP A 298 14.01 0.88 11.61
N ASP A 299 13.19 0.72 10.57
CA ASP A 299 12.49 1.85 9.92
C ASP A 299 11.54 2.54 10.91
N VAL A 300 10.78 1.76 11.67
CA VAL A 300 9.91 2.29 12.73
C VAL A 300 10.71 3.06 13.78
N LYS A 301 11.83 2.50 14.28
CA LYS A 301 12.69 3.17 15.27
C LYS A 301 13.31 4.49 14.74
N LYS A 302 13.60 4.55 13.43
CA LYS A 302 14.19 5.72 12.77
C LYS A 302 13.13 6.73 12.31
N ASN A 303 11.83 6.45 12.54
CA ASN A 303 10.70 7.22 12.04
C ASN A 303 10.77 7.44 10.53
N GLU A 304 11.12 6.39 9.78
CA GLU A 304 11.16 6.45 8.33
C GLU A 304 9.74 6.66 7.76
N THR A 305 9.68 7.40 6.68
CA THR A 305 8.45 7.71 5.96
C THR A 305 8.51 7.16 4.54
N TYR A 306 7.37 7.15 3.83
CA TYR A 306 7.34 6.84 2.41
C TYR A 306 8.43 7.64 1.64
N PHE A 307 8.48 8.95 1.86
CA PHE A 307 9.43 9.82 1.16
C PHE A 307 10.88 9.59 1.55
N THR A 308 11.17 9.35 2.83
CA THR A 308 12.56 9.10 3.25
C THR A 308 13.08 7.77 2.70
N LEU A 309 12.23 6.73 2.64
CA LEU A 309 12.59 5.44 2.05
C LEU A 309 12.74 5.52 0.53
N MET A 310 11.84 6.22 -0.17
CA MET A 310 11.94 6.43 -1.62
C MET A 310 13.20 7.24 -1.99
N LYS A 311 13.58 8.24 -1.18
CA LYS A 311 14.84 8.98 -1.38
C LYS A 311 16.07 8.10 -1.15
N LYS A 312 16.04 7.15 -0.23
CA LYS A 312 17.10 6.13 -0.10
C LYS A 312 17.14 5.23 -1.32
N ASN A 313 15.99 4.85 -1.88
CA ASN A 313 15.94 4.10 -3.13
C ASN A 313 16.59 4.86 -4.30
N ILE A 314 16.34 6.16 -4.41
CA ILE A 314 17.02 7.03 -5.39
C ILE A 314 18.55 6.98 -5.19
N GLN A 315 19.04 7.08 -3.95
CA GLN A 315 20.46 7.00 -3.65
C GLN A 315 21.05 5.62 -4.01
N THR A 316 20.36 4.54 -3.67
CA THR A 316 20.75 3.18 -4.01
C THR A 316 20.84 2.98 -5.53
N LEU A 317 19.82 3.43 -6.28
CA LEU A 317 19.82 3.37 -7.74
C LEU A 317 20.95 4.21 -8.33
N ASN A 318 21.17 5.43 -7.82
CA ASN A 318 22.28 6.27 -8.28
C ASN A 318 23.61 5.58 -8.09
N THR A 319 23.85 4.92 -6.94
CA THR A 319 25.07 4.14 -6.70
C THR A 319 25.19 2.97 -7.67
N ALA A 320 24.13 2.17 -7.79
CA ALA A 320 24.14 0.96 -8.63
C ALA A 320 24.34 1.26 -10.12
N LEU A 321 23.84 2.40 -10.61
CA LEU A 321 23.85 2.78 -12.03
C LEU A 321 25.04 3.67 -12.44
N ASN A 322 25.86 4.14 -11.50
CA ASN A 322 26.95 5.08 -11.80
C ASN A 322 28.32 4.71 -11.19
N GLU A 323 28.37 3.80 -10.21
CA GLU A 323 29.64 3.43 -9.58
C GLU A 323 30.24 2.18 -10.25
N HIS A 324 31.34 2.38 -10.97
CA HIS A 324 32.09 1.34 -11.70
C HIS A 324 33.45 1.04 -11.01
N LYS A 325 33.43 0.70 -9.70
CA LYS A 325 34.69 0.39 -9.00
C LYS A 325 34.68 -0.97 -8.35
#